data_aaf5abafc9ebf2c1b6b9bd56212ba4d5
#
_entry.id   aaf5abafc9ebf2c1b6b9bd56212ba4d5
#
_cell.length_a   1.000
_cell.length_b   1.000
_cell.length_c   1.000
_cell.angle_alpha   90.00
_cell.angle_beta   90.00
_cell.angle_gamma   90.00
#
_symmetry.space_group_name_H-M   'P 1'
#
loop_
_entity.id
_entity.type
_entity.pdbx_description
1 polymer ?
#
loop_
_entity_poly.entity_id
_entity_poly.type
_entity_poly.pdbx_seq_one_letter_code
_entity_poly.pdbx_strand_id
1 'polypeptide(L)'
;EVMMRGTFANIRIRNEMAPGTEGGFTKLYPEEKVMPVYDAVVEYKKRGTDLVVIGGKEYGTGSSRDWAAKGTKLLGVKAVLAESFERIHRSNLIGMGVLPLQFVGDMNRENLNLKGSELISIIDIEKGINPRDEVEVEFKYQSGDIKKIKMLCRIDTKNELEYYKNGGILQYVLRNMI
;
A
#
# COMPACT_ATOMS: atom_id res chain seq x y z
N GLU A 1 15.01 0.84 -12.50
CA GLU A 1 14.89 2.20 -11.92
C GLU A 1 13.83 3.04 -12.63
N VAL A 2 13.85 3.15 -13.96
CA VAL A 2 12.88 3.96 -14.74
C VAL A 2 11.42 3.64 -14.39
N MET A 3 11.05 2.36 -14.33
CA MET A 3 9.70 1.93 -13.95
C MET A 3 9.32 2.37 -12.54
N MET A 4 10.22 2.23 -11.57
CA MET A 4 9.95 2.63 -10.19
C MET A 4 9.78 4.15 -10.06
N ARG A 5 10.59 4.94 -10.75
CA ARG A 5 10.44 6.40 -10.80
C ARG A 5 9.12 6.82 -11.46
N GLY A 6 8.66 6.05 -12.46
CA GLY A 6 7.41 6.32 -13.18
C GLY A 6 6.13 5.91 -12.45
N THR A 7 6.21 5.06 -11.43
CA THR A 7 5.01 4.44 -10.81
C THR A 7 4.01 5.45 -10.28
N PHE A 8 4.46 6.52 -9.65
CA PHE A 8 3.63 7.61 -9.10
C PHE A 8 3.88 8.95 -9.79
N ALA A 9 4.47 8.96 -10.99
CA ALA A 9 4.88 10.19 -11.68
C ALA A 9 3.77 10.90 -12.44
N ASN A 10 2.55 10.34 -12.50
CA ASN A 10 1.44 10.99 -13.20
C ASN A 10 1.12 12.34 -12.53
N ILE A 11 1.12 13.42 -13.32
CA ILE A 11 0.85 14.78 -12.86
C ILE A 11 -0.52 14.98 -12.20
N ARG A 12 -1.46 14.06 -12.42
CA ARG A 12 -2.78 14.08 -11.77
C ARG A 12 -2.77 13.56 -10.35
N ILE A 13 -1.71 12.84 -9.97
CA ILE A 13 -1.56 12.36 -8.58
C ILE A 13 -1.25 13.57 -7.71
N ARG A 14 -2.00 13.69 -6.63
CA ARG A 14 -1.79 14.69 -5.58
C ARG A 14 -1.45 13.95 -4.30
N ASN A 15 -0.21 14.03 -3.87
CA ASN A 15 0.21 13.47 -2.60
C ASN A 15 0.00 14.52 -1.50
N GLU A 16 -0.94 14.29 -0.61
CA GLU A 16 -1.27 15.20 0.49
C GLU A 16 -0.12 15.39 1.48
N MET A 17 0.84 14.46 1.52
CA MET A 17 2.08 14.62 2.30
C MET A 17 3.02 15.70 1.74
N ALA A 18 2.88 16.03 0.45
CA ALA A 18 3.72 17.01 -0.24
C ALA A 18 2.85 18.04 -0.98
N PRO A 19 2.08 18.87 -0.26
CA PRO A 19 1.17 19.83 -0.87
C PRO A 19 1.93 20.80 -1.78
N GLY A 20 1.29 21.16 -2.91
CA GLY A 20 1.89 22.03 -3.90
C GLY A 20 2.83 21.35 -4.91
N THR A 21 3.04 20.03 -4.79
CA THR A 21 3.78 19.25 -5.78
C THR A 21 2.84 18.51 -6.74
N GLU A 22 3.34 18.14 -7.91
CA GLU A 22 2.63 17.32 -8.90
C GLU A 22 3.32 15.98 -9.05
N GLY A 23 2.60 14.87 -8.94
CA GLY A 23 3.06 13.50 -9.18
C GLY A 23 4.42 13.18 -8.57
N GLY A 24 4.75 11.94 -8.34
CA GLY A 24 6.11 11.49 -8.05
C GLY A 24 6.84 12.06 -6.82
N PHE A 25 6.23 12.93 -6.02
CA PHE A 25 6.83 13.51 -4.81
C PHE A 25 6.15 13.01 -3.54
N THR A 26 6.93 12.94 -2.46
CA THR A 26 6.48 12.58 -1.12
C THR A 26 7.32 13.29 -0.06
N LYS A 27 6.97 13.09 1.20
CA LYS A 27 7.75 13.59 2.33
C LYS A 27 8.45 12.44 3.04
N LEU A 28 9.74 12.56 3.26
CA LEU A 28 10.54 11.61 4.05
C LEU A 28 10.44 11.98 5.54
N TYR A 29 10.05 11.02 6.38
CA TYR A 29 10.02 11.15 7.83
C TYR A 29 11.19 10.43 8.50
N PRO A 30 11.66 10.90 9.67
CA PRO A 30 11.16 12.03 10.47
C PRO A 30 11.65 13.41 10.01
N GLU A 31 12.50 13.49 8.99
CA GLU A 31 13.15 14.74 8.54
C GLU A 31 12.19 15.75 7.90
N GLU A 32 10.96 15.32 7.59
CA GLU A 32 9.93 16.10 6.89
C GLU A 32 10.38 16.71 5.55
N LYS A 33 11.36 16.08 4.90
CA LYS A 33 11.93 16.54 3.65
C LYS A 33 11.10 16.10 2.46
N VAL A 34 10.63 17.05 1.65
CA VAL A 34 9.98 16.76 0.37
C VAL A 34 11.01 16.34 -0.66
N MET A 35 10.76 15.20 -1.31
CA MET A 35 11.66 14.63 -2.33
C MET A 35 10.90 13.68 -3.26
N PRO A 36 11.51 13.27 -4.39
CA PRO A 36 10.92 12.23 -5.25
C PRO A 36 10.64 10.94 -4.48
N VAL A 37 9.50 10.29 -4.79
CA VAL A 37 9.08 9.02 -4.13
C VAL A 37 10.19 7.98 -4.19
N TYR A 38 10.87 7.84 -5.33
CA TYR A 38 11.95 6.87 -5.48
C TYR A 38 13.11 7.12 -4.51
N ASP A 39 13.52 8.37 -4.34
CA ASP A 39 14.64 8.73 -3.48
C ASP A 39 14.26 8.52 -1.99
N ALA A 40 13.04 8.85 -1.60
CA ALA A 40 12.51 8.54 -0.26
C ALA A 40 12.49 7.02 0.00
N VAL A 41 12.08 6.23 -0.98
CA VAL A 41 12.09 4.75 -0.89
C VAL A 41 13.51 4.22 -0.67
N VAL A 42 14.52 4.76 -1.35
CA VAL A 42 15.92 4.36 -1.15
C VAL A 42 16.33 4.59 0.31
N GLU A 43 15.98 5.72 0.89
CA GLU A 43 16.28 6.02 2.30
C GLU A 43 15.52 5.09 3.26
N TYR A 44 14.23 4.85 3.04
CA TYR A 44 13.45 3.92 3.87
C TYR A 44 13.99 2.48 3.78
N LYS A 45 14.41 2.02 2.61
CA LYS A 45 15.06 0.70 2.44
C LYS A 45 16.36 0.58 3.23
N LYS A 46 17.20 1.62 3.25
CA LYS A 46 18.41 1.64 4.08
C LYS A 46 18.10 1.52 5.58
N ARG A 47 16.96 2.07 6.00
CA ARG A 47 16.47 2.02 7.40
C ARG A 47 15.73 0.72 7.74
N GLY A 48 15.49 -0.16 6.76
CA GLY A 48 14.69 -1.37 6.94
C GLY A 48 13.21 -1.08 7.21
N THR A 49 12.70 0.07 6.77
CA THR A 49 11.31 0.49 6.98
C THR A 49 10.45 0.06 5.81
N ASP A 50 9.43 -0.75 6.08
CA ASP A 50 8.40 -1.10 5.11
C ASP A 50 7.43 0.06 4.89
N LEU A 51 6.80 0.09 3.71
CA LEU A 51 5.96 1.21 3.28
C LEU A 51 4.52 0.76 3.03
N VAL A 52 3.59 1.69 3.22
CA VAL A 52 2.20 1.56 2.81
C VAL A 52 1.81 2.73 1.92
N VAL A 53 0.78 2.52 1.10
CA VAL A 53 0.11 3.59 0.35
C VAL A 53 -1.28 3.76 0.92
N ILE A 54 -1.71 5.00 1.14
CA ILE A 54 -3.08 5.32 1.55
C ILE A 54 -3.75 6.04 0.39
N GLY A 55 -4.86 5.49 -0.08
CA GLY A 55 -5.62 6.00 -1.22
C GLY A 55 -7.07 6.30 -0.90
N GLY A 56 -7.72 7.04 -1.76
CA GLY A 56 -9.15 7.31 -1.71
C GLY A 56 -9.97 6.24 -2.44
N LYS A 57 -11.03 6.70 -3.11
CA LYS A 57 -11.95 5.83 -3.86
C LYS A 57 -11.36 5.38 -5.19
N GLU A 58 -11.74 4.17 -5.61
CA GLU A 58 -11.36 3.55 -6.89
C GLU A 58 -9.85 3.55 -7.15
N TYR A 59 -9.08 3.23 -6.12
CA TYR A 59 -7.62 3.17 -6.21
C TYR A 59 -7.18 2.24 -7.36
N GLY A 60 -6.37 2.77 -8.26
CA GLY A 60 -5.85 2.07 -9.43
C GLY A 60 -6.61 2.37 -10.74
N THR A 61 -7.65 3.18 -10.72
CA THR A 61 -8.34 3.64 -11.93
C THR A 61 -7.40 4.43 -12.83
N GLY A 62 -7.42 4.14 -14.14
CA GLY A 62 -6.60 4.82 -15.14
C GLY A 62 -5.13 4.40 -15.18
N SER A 63 -4.73 3.39 -14.43
CA SER A 63 -3.35 2.90 -14.40
C SER A 63 -3.08 1.85 -15.49
N SER A 64 -1.78 1.59 -15.75
CA SER A 64 -1.31 0.44 -16.55
C SER A 64 -1.39 -0.88 -15.76
N ARG A 65 -2.10 -0.92 -14.67
CA ARG A 65 -2.48 -2.07 -13.84
C ARG A 65 -1.31 -2.93 -13.40
N ASP A 66 -0.86 -3.92 -14.19
CA ASP A 66 0.26 -4.81 -13.84
C ASP A 66 1.53 -4.04 -13.50
N TRP A 67 1.90 -3.10 -14.33
CA TRP A 67 3.09 -2.28 -14.13
C TRP A 67 2.97 -1.38 -12.90
N ALA A 68 1.79 -0.83 -12.66
CA ALA A 68 1.54 -0.02 -11.47
C ALA A 68 1.64 -0.85 -10.20
N ALA A 69 1.07 -2.05 -10.16
CA ALA A 69 1.19 -2.97 -9.04
C ALA A 69 2.63 -3.47 -8.84
N LYS A 70 3.32 -3.81 -9.94
CA LYS A 70 4.72 -4.23 -9.91
C LYS A 70 5.64 -3.11 -9.41
N GLY A 71 5.44 -1.89 -9.90
CA GLY A 71 6.18 -0.72 -9.43
C GLY A 71 5.97 -0.46 -7.94
N THR A 72 4.72 -0.54 -7.48
CA THR A 72 4.35 -0.46 -6.06
C THR A 72 5.12 -1.49 -5.22
N LYS A 73 5.15 -2.76 -5.63
CA LYS A 73 5.93 -3.81 -4.97
C LYS A 73 7.42 -3.51 -4.94
N LEU A 74 7.99 -3.10 -6.07
CA LEU A 74 9.42 -2.80 -6.18
C LEU A 74 9.86 -1.59 -5.35
N LEU A 75 8.95 -0.64 -5.13
CA LEU A 75 9.14 0.47 -4.20
C LEU A 75 9.09 0.04 -2.72
N GLY A 76 8.85 -1.23 -2.42
CA GLY A 76 8.85 -1.74 -1.04
C GLY A 76 7.52 -1.55 -0.31
N VAL A 77 6.45 -1.23 -1.03
CA VAL A 77 5.12 -1.13 -0.45
C VAL A 77 4.60 -2.53 -0.14
N LYS A 78 4.16 -2.75 1.10
CA LYS A 78 3.62 -4.03 1.59
C LYS A 78 2.11 -4.09 1.55
N ALA A 79 1.46 -2.96 1.78
CA ALA A 79 0.00 -2.87 1.76
C ALA A 79 -0.47 -1.55 1.13
N VAL A 80 -1.68 -1.60 0.59
CA VAL A 80 -2.42 -0.41 0.13
C VAL A 80 -3.71 -0.34 0.92
N LEU A 81 -3.93 0.78 1.60
CA LEU A 81 -5.12 1.09 2.37
C LEU A 81 -5.96 2.08 1.55
N ALA A 82 -7.18 1.71 1.16
CA ALA A 82 -8.01 2.56 0.31
C ALA A 82 -9.49 2.49 0.67
N GLU A 83 -10.25 3.51 0.28
CA GLU A 83 -11.72 3.50 0.45
C GLU A 83 -12.39 2.50 -0.49
N SER A 84 -11.87 2.33 -1.69
CA SER A 84 -12.24 1.28 -2.63
C SER A 84 -11.14 1.06 -3.67
N PHE A 85 -11.21 -0.05 -4.39
CA PHE A 85 -10.24 -0.43 -5.40
C PHE A 85 -10.89 -0.61 -6.77
N GLU A 86 -10.19 -0.19 -7.82
CA GLU A 86 -10.47 -0.69 -9.16
C GLU A 86 -10.21 -2.21 -9.19
N ARG A 87 -11.14 -2.96 -9.76
CA ARG A 87 -11.20 -4.43 -9.64
C ARG A 87 -9.93 -5.13 -10.14
N ILE A 88 -9.44 -4.73 -11.31
CA ILE A 88 -8.28 -5.39 -11.93
C ILE A 88 -7.00 -5.00 -11.16
N HIS A 89 -6.88 -3.73 -10.78
CA HIS A 89 -5.71 -3.27 -10.02
C HIS A 89 -5.62 -3.95 -8.64
N ARG A 90 -6.75 -4.16 -7.96
CA ARG A 90 -6.82 -4.94 -6.71
C ARG A 90 -6.21 -6.34 -6.90
N SER A 91 -6.65 -7.05 -7.94
CA SER A 91 -6.14 -8.40 -8.24
C SER A 91 -4.65 -8.38 -8.58
N ASN A 92 -4.19 -7.36 -9.31
CA ASN A 92 -2.78 -7.22 -9.66
C ASN A 92 -1.90 -6.92 -8.43
N LEU A 93 -2.38 -6.14 -7.46
CA LEU A 93 -1.68 -5.94 -6.19
C LEU A 93 -1.43 -7.28 -5.50
N ILE A 94 -2.45 -8.11 -5.38
CA ILE A 94 -2.36 -9.46 -4.77
C ILE A 94 -1.39 -10.34 -5.59
N GLY A 95 -1.52 -10.33 -6.91
CA GLY A 95 -0.62 -11.05 -7.81
C GLY A 95 0.85 -10.64 -7.70
N MET A 96 1.12 -9.44 -7.22
CA MET A 96 2.46 -8.94 -6.91
C MET A 96 2.85 -9.10 -5.42
N GLY A 97 1.97 -9.68 -4.59
CA GLY A 97 2.22 -9.86 -3.15
C GLY A 97 2.13 -8.57 -2.34
N VAL A 98 1.25 -7.65 -2.74
CA VAL A 98 0.89 -6.44 -2.00
C VAL A 98 -0.52 -6.62 -1.43
N LEU A 99 -0.70 -6.34 -0.14
CA LEU A 99 -1.97 -6.53 0.57
C LEU A 99 -2.93 -5.36 0.32
N PRO A 100 -4.09 -5.56 -0.29
CA PRO A 100 -5.12 -4.53 -0.37
C PRO A 100 -6.03 -4.58 0.85
N LEU A 101 -6.14 -3.46 1.58
CA LEU A 101 -7.01 -3.26 2.73
C LEU A 101 -7.99 -2.14 2.44
N GLN A 102 -9.27 -2.39 2.69
CA GLN A 102 -10.33 -1.43 2.46
C GLN A 102 -10.88 -0.88 3.77
N PHE A 103 -11.02 0.44 3.85
CA PHE A 103 -11.72 1.09 4.95
C PHE A 103 -13.18 0.62 5.02
N VAL A 104 -13.71 0.42 6.23
CA VAL A 104 -15.07 -0.05 6.49
C VAL A 104 -15.89 1.07 7.12
N GLY A 105 -17.17 1.14 6.76
CA GLY A 105 -18.08 2.18 7.24
C GLY A 105 -17.65 3.56 6.78
N ASP A 106 -17.73 4.53 7.67
CA ASP A 106 -17.36 5.93 7.41
C ASP A 106 -15.87 6.21 7.64
N MET A 107 -15.06 5.16 7.90
CA MET A 107 -13.63 5.32 8.10
C MET A 107 -12.93 5.63 6.78
N ASN A 108 -12.09 6.66 6.81
CA ASN A 108 -11.22 7.05 5.70
C ASN A 108 -10.02 7.83 6.23
N ARG A 109 -9.10 8.23 5.36
CA ARG A 109 -7.90 8.97 5.74
C ARG A 109 -8.20 10.32 6.41
N GLU A 110 -9.30 10.97 6.00
CA GLU A 110 -9.70 12.29 6.52
C GLU A 110 -10.24 12.17 7.95
N ASN A 111 -11.17 11.23 8.19
CA ASN A 111 -11.74 10.97 9.51
C ASN A 111 -10.69 10.46 10.51
N LEU A 112 -9.65 9.81 10.02
CA LEU A 112 -8.50 9.39 10.81
C LEU A 112 -7.46 10.50 10.96
N ASN A 113 -7.61 11.62 10.24
CA ASN A 113 -6.65 12.73 10.21
C ASN A 113 -5.21 12.27 9.91
N LEU A 114 -5.06 11.37 8.93
CA LEU A 114 -3.77 10.82 8.53
C LEU A 114 -2.96 11.86 7.75
N LYS A 115 -1.71 12.07 8.16
CA LYS A 115 -0.79 13.05 7.56
C LYS A 115 0.39 12.38 6.86
N GLY A 116 0.53 11.05 7.00
CA GLY A 116 1.60 10.25 6.42
C GLY A 116 2.85 10.13 7.31
N SER A 117 2.80 10.64 8.53
CA SER A 117 3.85 10.50 9.54
C SER A 117 3.60 9.35 10.53
N GLU A 118 2.43 8.72 10.44
CA GLU A 118 2.00 7.65 11.31
C GLU A 118 2.82 6.38 11.09
N LEU A 119 3.09 5.66 12.17
CA LEU A 119 3.53 4.27 12.09
C LEU A 119 2.29 3.38 12.01
N ILE A 120 2.26 2.53 10.99
CA ILE A 120 1.10 1.67 10.70
C ILE A 120 1.49 0.23 10.93
N SER A 121 0.75 -0.46 11.80
CA SER A 121 0.93 -1.89 12.08
C SER A 121 -0.34 -2.64 11.70
N ILE A 122 -0.18 -3.71 10.91
CA ILE A 122 -1.27 -4.63 10.58
C ILE A 122 -1.16 -5.79 11.56
N ILE A 123 -2.12 -5.87 12.48
CA ILE A 123 -2.05 -6.77 13.62
C ILE A 123 -2.46 -8.19 13.20
N ASP A 124 -1.78 -9.18 13.77
CA ASP A 124 -2.11 -10.61 13.64
C ASP A 124 -2.10 -11.20 12.22
N ILE A 125 -1.57 -10.48 11.24
CA ILE A 125 -1.48 -11.00 9.87
C ILE A 125 -0.63 -12.28 9.79
N GLU A 126 0.34 -12.44 10.68
CA GLU A 126 1.21 -13.62 10.78
C GLU A 126 0.46 -14.87 11.25
N LYS A 127 -0.63 -14.72 12.00
CA LYS A 127 -1.48 -15.83 12.44
C LYS A 127 -2.29 -16.45 11.29
N GLY A 128 -2.23 -15.81 10.14
CA GLY A 128 -2.97 -16.17 8.93
C GLY A 128 -4.24 -15.34 8.78
N ILE A 129 -4.58 -15.10 7.51
CA ILE A 129 -5.81 -14.43 7.11
C ILE A 129 -6.60 -15.34 6.20
N ASN A 130 -7.92 -15.19 6.17
CA ASN A 130 -8.80 -15.79 5.18
C ASN A 130 -9.29 -14.73 4.19
N PRO A 131 -9.79 -15.15 3.03
CA PRO A 131 -10.41 -14.23 2.10
C PRO A 131 -11.52 -13.42 2.78
N ARG A 132 -11.45 -12.09 2.61
CA ARG A 132 -12.41 -11.11 3.13
C ARG A 132 -12.50 -11.00 4.65
N ASP A 133 -11.48 -11.48 5.37
CA ASP A 133 -11.40 -11.25 6.81
C ASP A 133 -11.29 -9.75 7.13
N GLU A 134 -11.80 -9.36 8.27
CA GLU A 134 -11.48 -8.07 8.89
C GLU A 134 -10.16 -8.20 9.66
N VAL A 135 -9.22 -7.32 9.34
CA VAL A 135 -7.93 -7.24 10.04
C VAL A 135 -7.84 -5.95 10.85
N GLU A 136 -7.27 -6.02 12.03
CA GLU A 136 -7.02 -4.83 12.85
C GLU A 136 -5.78 -4.10 12.34
N VAL A 137 -5.92 -2.80 12.13
CA VAL A 137 -4.84 -1.91 11.72
C VAL A 137 -4.67 -0.84 12.80
N GLU A 138 -3.46 -0.72 13.30
CA GLU A 138 -3.08 0.25 14.31
C GLU A 138 -2.32 1.41 13.65
N PHE A 139 -2.75 2.63 13.96
CA PHE A 139 -2.12 3.88 13.57
C PHE A 139 -1.55 4.54 14.82
N LYS A 140 -0.24 4.65 14.89
CA LYS A 140 0.45 5.39 15.94
C LYS A 140 0.88 6.75 15.40
N TYR A 141 0.30 7.79 15.97
CA TYR A 141 0.54 9.18 15.60
C TYR A 141 1.81 9.73 16.26
N GLN A 142 2.36 10.81 15.70
CA GLN A 142 3.51 11.51 16.29
C GLN A 142 3.25 12.05 17.71
N SER A 143 1.99 12.36 18.03
CA SER A 143 1.58 12.72 19.40
C SER A 143 1.77 11.60 20.43
N GLY A 144 1.97 10.37 19.96
CA GLY A 144 1.99 9.17 20.80
C GLY A 144 0.62 8.48 20.90
N ASP A 145 -0.44 9.11 20.42
CA ASP A 145 -1.77 8.51 20.38
C ASP A 145 -1.80 7.27 19.46
N ILE A 146 -2.62 6.31 19.83
CA ILE A 146 -2.81 5.09 19.06
C ILE A 146 -4.29 4.95 18.73
N LYS A 147 -4.60 4.74 17.46
CA LYS A 147 -5.95 4.44 16.99
C LYS A 147 -5.97 3.10 16.28
N LYS A 148 -6.90 2.25 16.65
CA LYS A 148 -7.10 0.93 16.04
C LYS A 148 -8.42 0.91 15.30
N ILE A 149 -8.41 0.40 14.10
CA ILE A 149 -9.61 0.19 13.29
C ILE A 149 -9.59 -1.19 12.65
N LYS A 150 -10.77 -1.68 12.30
CA LYS A 150 -10.90 -2.85 11.43
C LYS A 150 -10.93 -2.42 9.98
N MET A 151 -10.20 -3.13 9.14
CA MET A 151 -10.20 -2.96 7.70
C MET A 151 -10.51 -4.29 7.01
N LEU A 152 -11.24 -4.22 5.91
CA LEU A 152 -11.57 -5.40 5.12
C LEU A 152 -10.37 -5.81 4.26
N CYS A 153 -9.89 -7.03 4.45
CA CYS A 153 -8.92 -7.65 3.55
C CYS A 153 -9.58 -7.93 2.20
N ARG A 154 -9.04 -7.35 1.13
CA ARG A 154 -9.58 -7.48 -0.22
C ARG A 154 -8.88 -8.58 -1.04
N ILE A 155 -8.42 -9.60 -0.35
CA ILE A 155 -8.18 -10.91 -0.95
C ILE A 155 -9.55 -11.61 -0.98
N ASP A 156 -10.12 -11.81 -2.16
CA ASP A 156 -11.52 -12.22 -2.28
C ASP A 156 -11.66 -13.75 -2.49
N THR A 157 -10.57 -14.45 -2.86
CA THR A 157 -10.59 -15.90 -3.14
C THR A 157 -9.42 -16.63 -2.46
N LYS A 158 -9.59 -17.97 -2.28
CA LYS A 158 -8.52 -18.84 -1.76
C LYS A 158 -7.28 -18.85 -2.67
N ASN A 159 -7.47 -18.82 -3.99
CA ASN A 159 -6.34 -18.79 -4.93
C ASN A 159 -5.54 -17.49 -4.81
N GLU A 160 -6.22 -16.35 -4.68
CA GLU A 160 -5.54 -15.08 -4.43
C GLU A 160 -4.75 -15.10 -3.10
N LEU A 161 -5.29 -15.76 -2.08
CA LEU A 161 -4.62 -15.93 -0.80
C LEU A 161 -3.32 -16.72 -0.96
N GLU A 162 -3.35 -17.79 -1.74
CA GLU A 162 -2.15 -18.58 -2.04
C GLU A 162 -1.10 -17.76 -2.83
N TYR A 163 -1.53 -16.93 -3.79
CA TYR A 163 -0.61 -16.00 -4.47
C TYR A 163 0.04 -15.05 -3.48
N TYR A 164 -0.75 -14.44 -2.61
CA TYR A 164 -0.25 -13.51 -1.60
C TYR A 164 0.75 -14.17 -0.64
N LYS A 165 0.41 -15.34 -0.07
CA LYS A 165 1.27 -16.10 0.84
C LYS A 165 2.62 -16.46 0.22
N ASN A 166 2.63 -16.70 -1.09
CA ASN A 166 3.86 -17.01 -1.83
C ASN A 166 4.66 -15.77 -2.25
N GLY A 167 4.18 -14.57 -1.96
CA GLY A 167 4.82 -13.31 -2.34
C GLY A 167 4.52 -12.86 -3.77
N GLY A 168 3.56 -13.52 -4.43
CA GLY A 168 3.06 -13.21 -5.76
C GLY A 168 2.78 -14.45 -6.61
N ILE A 169 2.08 -14.23 -7.71
CA ILE A 169 1.64 -15.32 -8.61
C ILE A 169 2.83 -16.06 -9.25
N LEU A 170 3.88 -15.34 -9.63
CA LEU A 170 5.06 -15.97 -10.25
C LEU A 170 5.77 -16.91 -9.29
N GLN A 171 5.96 -16.49 -8.05
CA GLN A 171 6.57 -17.29 -6.99
C GLN A 171 5.73 -18.52 -6.66
N TYR A 172 4.39 -18.34 -6.63
CA TYR A 172 3.45 -19.45 -6.43
C TYR A 172 3.58 -20.49 -7.55
N VAL A 173 3.54 -20.05 -8.81
CA VAL A 173 3.66 -20.97 -9.97
C VAL A 173 5.00 -21.69 -9.94
N LEU A 174 6.11 -20.98 -9.75
CA LEU A 174 7.46 -21.61 -9.71
C LEU A 174 7.56 -22.67 -8.60
N ARG A 175 7.04 -22.42 -7.41
CA ARG A 175 7.06 -23.40 -6.31
C ARG A 175 6.20 -24.65 -6.58
N ASN A 176 5.16 -24.51 -7.39
CA ASN A 176 4.29 -25.65 -7.75
C ASN A 176 4.78 -26.40 -9.00
N MET A 177 5.86 -25.95 -9.66
CA MET A 177 6.49 -26.63 -10.80
C MET A 177 7.70 -27.49 -10.38
N ILE A 178 8.14 -27.37 -9.15
CA ILE A 178 9.25 -28.11 -8.53
C ILE A 178 8.69 -29.19 -7.62
#